data_572bcb469063023e7a0c470a2be3b855
#
_entry.id   572bcb469063023e7a0c470a2be3b855
#
_cell.length_a   1.000
_cell.length_b   1.000
_cell.length_c   1.000
_cell.angle_alpha   90.00
_cell.angle_beta   90.00
_cell.angle_gamma   90.00
#
_symmetry.space_group_name_H-M   'P 1'
#
loop_
_entity.id
_entity.type
_entity.pdbx_description
1 polymer ?
#
loop_
_entity_poly.entity_id
_entity_poly.type
_entity_poly.pdbx_seq_one_letter_code
_entity_poly.pdbx_strand_id
1 'polypeptide(L)'
;MAEKVAIFLFAGPEMPCRMIHTFIWALDIQRRDGEVKVILEGEAPRWLLVLPDPDHGRHGLYQKVKDAGLIDAVCKACAVQARAVEAAAEEGLRLVHDASGHVSLMPYIEAGFRIVTL
;
A
#
# COMPACT_ATOMS: atom_id res chain seq x y z
N MET A 1 -9.79 -22.89 1.94
CA MET A 1 -9.86 -21.78 0.99
C MET A 1 -8.90 -20.68 1.42
N ALA A 2 -8.22 -20.07 0.45
CA ALA A 2 -7.30 -19.01 0.74
C ALA A 2 -8.05 -17.73 1.15
N GLU A 3 -7.51 -17.02 2.14
CA GLU A 3 -8.00 -15.70 2.52
C GLU A 3 -7.67 -14.69 1.44
N LYS A 4 -8.54 -13.69 1.29
CA LYS A 4 -8.33 -12.56 0.38
C LYS A 4 -8.50 -11.28 1.21
N VAL A 5 -7.44 -10.51 1.36
CA VAL A 5 -7.44 -9.33 2.22
C VAL A 5 -6.89 -8.12 1.45
N ALA A 6 -7.60 -7.02 1.47
CA ALA A 6 -7.13 -5.74 0.96
C ALA A 6 -6.90 -4.81 2.15
N ILE A 7 -5.67 -4.36 2.33
CA ILE A 7 -5.29 -3.48 3.42
C ILE A 7 -5.14 -2.07 2.87
N PHE A 8 -6.01 -1.17 3.30
CA PHE A 8 -5.94 0.24 2.96
C PHE A 8 -5.16 0.96 4.06
N LEU A 9 -3.93 1.32 3.77
CA LEU A 9 -3.09 2.06 4.70
C LEU A 9 -3.31 3.56 4.49
N PHE A 10 -3.79 4.23 5.55
CA PHE A 10 -4.00 5.69 5.56
C PHE A 10 -2.93 6.43 6.32
N ALA A 11 -2.22 5.74 7.21
CA ALA A 11 -1.23 6.37 8.09
C ALA A 11 0.07 6.68 7.36
N GLY A 12 0.56 7.88 7.58
CA GLY A 12 1.84 8.35 7.05
C GLY A 12 2.99 8.17 8.04
N PRO A 13 4.14 8.80 7.76
CA PRO A 13 5.36 8.65 8.56
C PRO A 13 5.25 9.02 10.04
N GLU A 14 4.21 9.76 10.43
CA GLU A 14 3.96 10.11 11.83
C GLU A 14 3.41 8.93 12.64
N MET A 15 2.95 7.87 11.97
CA MET A 15 2.40 6.68 12.61
C MET A 15 3.06 5.42 12.04
N PRO A 16 4.36 5.23 12.30
CA PRO A 16 5.13 4.16 11.64
C PRO A 16 4.63 2.76 11.97
N CYS A 17 4.08 2.54 13.16
CA CYS A 17 3.59 1.21 13.54
C CYS A 17 2.49 0.70 12.61
N ARG A 18 1.64 1.58 12.09
CA ARG A 18 0.57 1.17 11.18
C ARG A 18 1.13 0.70 9.84
N MET A 19 2.14 1.38 9.33
CA MET A 19 2.84 0.93 8.11
C MET A 19 3.55 -0.39 8.34
N ILE A 20 4.27 -0.51 9.45
CA ILE A 20 5.02 -1.73 9.78
C ILE A 20 4.06 -2.93 9.85
N HIS A 21 2.94 -2.79 10.56
CA HIS A 21 1.95 -3.87 10.68
C HIS A 21 1.30 -4.19 9.33
N THR A 22 1.00 -3.18 8.52
CA THR A 22 0.46 -3.40 7.17
C THR A 22 1.38 -4.32 6.37
N PHE A 23 2.67 -4.01 6.35
CA PHE A 23 3.64 -4.78 5.57
C PHE A 23 3.92 -6.15 6.16
N ILE A 24 4.04 -6.25 7.49
CA ILE A 24 4.23 -7.55 8.15
C ILE A 24 3.04 -8.46 7.91
N TRP A 25 1.82 -7.94 8.05
CA TRP A 25 0.61 -8.72 7.82
C TRP A 25 0.48 -9.14 6.35
N ALA A 26 0.82 -8.26 5.43
CA ALA A 26 0.80 -8.58 4.00
C ALA A 26 1.72 -9.75 3.69
N LEU A 27 2.95 -9.73 4.20
CA LEU A 27 3.89 -10.82 4.00
C LEU A 27 3.45 -12.10 4.70
N ASP A 28 2.85 -12.00 5.88
CA ASP A 28 2.34 -13.18 6.60
C ASP A 28 1.18 -13.83 5.85
N ILE A 29 0.25 -13.03 5.35
CA ILE A 29 -0.88 -13.55 4.56
C ILE A 29 -0.36 -14.26 3.31
N GLN A 30 0.57 -13.65 2.59
CA GLN A 30 1.14 -14.25 1.39
C GLN A 30 1.86 -15.57 1.72
N ARG A 31 2.64 -15.61 2.79
CA ARG A 31 3.37 -16.81 3.19
C ARG A 31 2.43 -17.97 3.51
N ARG A 32 1.20 -17.68 3.96
CA ARG A 32 0.17 -18.67 4.27
C ARG A 32 -0.77 -18.94 3.10
N ASP A 33 -0.32 -18.65 1.90
CA ASP A 33 -1.04 -18.87 0.65
C ASP A 33 -2.32 -18.03 0.51
N GLY A 34 -2.44 -16.94 1.27
CA GLY A 34 -3.49 -15.96 1.09
C GLY A 34 -3.18 -15.00 -0.03
N GLU A 35 -4.19 -14.34 -0.54
CA GLU A 35 -4.05 -13.24 -1.49
C GLU A 35 -4.21 -11.93 -0.74
N VAL A 36 -3.22 -11.05 -0.86
CA VAL A 36 -3.25 -9.77 -0.15
C VAL A 36 -2.90 -8.65 -1.12
N LYS A 37 -3.60 -7.54 -0.97
CA LYS A 37 -3.33 -6.32 -1.72
C LYS A 37 -3.23 -5.16 -0.73
N VAL A 38 -2.17 -4.38 -0.87
CA VAL A 38 -1.96 -3.17 -0.06
C VAL A 38 -2.27 -1.96 -0.93
N ILE A 39 -3.07 -1.06 -0.40
CA ILE A 39 -3.44 0.18 -1.07
C ILE A 39 -2.96 1.35 -0.22
N LEU A 40 -2.21 2.27 -0.83
CA LEU A 40 -1.70 3.45 -0.15
C LEU A 40 -2.66 4.61 -0.36
N GLU A 41 -3.41 4.96 0.67
CA GLU A 41 -4.41 6.02 0.70
C GLU A 41 -4.03 7.10 1.72
N GLY A 42 -4.76 8.19 1.74
CA GLY A 42 -4.59 9.23 2.75
C GLY A 42 -3.17 9.78 2.81
N GLU A 43 -2.54 9.66 3.97
CA GLU A 43 -1.17 10.11 4.18
C GLU A 43 -0.11 9.07 3.75
N ALA A 44 -0.56 7.86 3.41
CA ALA A 44 0.37 6.77 3.13
C ALA A 44 1.26 6.97 1.89
N PRO A 45 0.85 7.67 0.82
CA PRO A 45 1.76 7.94 -0.29
C PRO A 45 3.03 8.69 0.13
N ARG A 46 3.01 9.41 1.25
CA ARG A 46 4.21 10.08 1.78
C ARG A 46 5.33 9.11 2.12
N TRP A 47 5.00 7.84 2.39
CA TRP A 47 6.02 6.81 2.63
C TRP A 47 6.92 6.61 1.41
N LEU A 48 6.41 6.86 0.22
CA LEU A 48 7.20 6.69 -1.02
C LEU A 48 8.30 7.75 -1.16
N LEU A 49 8.26 8.79 -0.34
CA LEU A 49 9.31 9.82 -0.31
C LEU A 49 10.49 9.40 0.56
N VAL A 50 10.34 8.38 1.40
CA VAL A 50 11.38 7.99 2.37
C VAL A 50 11.77 6.52 2.32
N LEU A 51 10.82 5.60 2.10
CA LEU A 51 11.10 4.15 2.12
C LEU A 51 11.99 3.66 0.97
N PRO A 52 11.99 4.27 -0.22
CA PRO A 52 12.90 3.84 -1.27
C PRO A 52 14.39 4.10 -0.96
N ASP A 53 14.68 4.95 0.02
CA ASP A 53 16.05 5.22 0.43
C ASP A 53 16.63 4.00 1.14
N PRO A 54 17.73 3.40 0.64
CA PRO A 54 18.35 2.23 1.27
C PRO A 54 18.82 2.48 2.70
N ASP A 55 19.04 3.74 3.07
CA ASP A 55 19.48 4.10 4.42
C ASP A 55 18.32 4.20 5.42
N HIS A 56 17.06 4.16 4.95
CA HIS A 56 15.91 4.17 5.83
C HIS A 56 15.81 2.84 6.58
N GLY A 57 15.58 2.90 7.88
CA GLY A 57 15.53 1.69 8.72
C GLY A 57 14.48 0.67 8.31
N ARG A 58 13.45 1.07 7.57
CA ARG A 58 12.39 0.18 7.10
C ARG A 58 12.43 -0.09 5.60
N HIS A 59 13.51 0.33 4.95
CA HIS A 59 13.67 0.07 3.52
C HIS A 59 13.58 -1.42 3.18
N GLY A 60 14.23 -2.28 3.97
CA GLY A 60 14.22 -3.71 3.71
C GLY A 60 12.82 -4.32 3.75
N LEU A 61 12.01 -3.92 4.73
CA LEU A 61 10.63 -4.37 4.83
C LEU A 61 9.79 -3.91 3.63
N TYR A 62 9.90 -2.62 3.29
CA TYR A 62 9.22 -2.05 2.13
C TYR A 62 9.61 -2.77 0.84
N GLN A 63 10.92 -3.00 0.65
CA GLN A 63 11.43 -3.61 -0.57
C GLN A 63 10.88 -5.04 -0.75
N LYS A 64 10.78 -5.80 0.34
CA LYS A 64 10.18 -7.15 0.30
C LYS A 64 8.73 -7.12 -0.16
N VAL A 65 7.95 -6.21 0.36
CA VAL A 65 6.54 -6.07 0.01
C VAL A 65 6.39 -5.64 -1.44
N LYS A 66 7.19 -4.67 -1.87
CA LYS A 66 7.17 -4.19 -3.25
C LYS A 66 7.60 -5.28 -4.23
N ASP A 67 8.70 -5.97 -3.95
CA ASP A 67 9.22 -7.02 -4.84
C ASP A 67 8.27 -8.22 -4.94
N ALA A 68 7.52 -8.48 -3.88
CA ALA A 68 6.49 -9.52 -3.90
C ALA A 68 5.22 -9.09 -4.66
N GLY A 69 5.16 -7.86 -5.14
CA GLY A 69 4.01 -7.35 -5.90
C GLY A 69 2.77 -7.10 -5.06
N LEU A 70 2.93 -6.85 -3.76
CA LEU A 70 1.80 -6.75 -2.83
C LEU A 70 1.19 -5.34 -2.76
N ILE A 71 1.90 -4.31 -3.22
CA ILE A 71 1.34 -2.96 -3.28
C ILE A 71 0.56 -2.84 -4.58
N ASP A 72 -0.77 -2.90 -4.46
CA ASP A 72 -1.66 -2.98 -5.62
C ASP A 72 -1.95 -1.61 -6.23
N ALA A 73 -2.08 -0.59 -5.39
CA ALA A 73 -2.48 0.73 -5.85
C ALA A 73 -1.99 1.83 -4.92
N VAL A 74 -1.73 2.99 -5.51
CA VAL A 74 -1.48 4.24 -4.78
C VAL A 74 -2.57 5.22 -5.19
N CYS A 75 -3.23 5.82 -4.21
CA CYS A 75 -4.27 6.82 -4.47
C CYS A 75 -3.68 8.04 -5.16
N LYS A 76 -4.15 8.35 -6.36
CA LYS A 76 -3.62 9.46 -7.13
C LYS A 76 -3.84 10.81 -6.45
N ALA A 77 -5.06 11.07 -5.98
CA ALA A 77 -5.38 12.33 -5.29
C ALA A 77 -4.49 12.52 -4.06
N CYS A 78 -4.30 11.47 -3.27
CA CYS A 78 -3.46 11.52 -2.08
C CYS A 78 -1.98 11.67 -2.44
N ALA A 79 -1.52 11.03 -3.51
CA ALA A 79 -0.15 11.19 -3.99
C ALA A 79 0.13 12.60 -4.48
N VAL A 80 -0.85 13.24 -5.13
CA VAL A 80 -0.73 14.65 -5.53
C VAL A 80 -0.57 15.54 -4.29
N GLN A 81 -1.41 15.34 -3.30
CA GLN A 81 -1.31 16.10 -2.03
C GLN A 81 0.04 15.89 -1.34
N ALA A 82 0.54 14.66 -1.38
CA ALA A 82 1.81 14.30 -0.76
C ALA A 82 3.03 14.68 -1.61
N ARG A 83 2.83 15.16 -2.84
CA ARG A 83 3.90 15.38 -3.82
C ARG A 83 4.70 14.11 -4.09
N ALA A 84 4.01 12.97 -4.14
CA ALA A 84 4.61 11.65 -4.27
C ALA A 84 4.28 10.96 -5.60
N VAL A 85 3.72 11.68 -6.58
CA VAL A 85 3.36 11.11 -7.88
C VAL A 85 4.59 10.57 -8.60
N GLU A 86 5.65 11.35 -8.68
CA GLU A 86 6.89 10.93 -9.35
C GLU A 86 7.54 9.77 -8.60
N ALA A 87 7.54 9.83 -7.27
CA ALA A 87 8.10 8.75 -6.46
C ALA A 87 7.36 7.43 -6.71
N ALA A 88 6.03 7.47 -6.79
CA ALA A 88 5.24 6.28 -7.10
C ALA A 88 5.60 5.72 -8.48
N ALA A 89 5.73 6.60 -9.48
CA ALA A 89 6.10 6.20 -10.83
C ALA A 89 7.50 5.58 -10.90
N GLU A 90 8.47 6.18 -10.21
CA GLU A 90 9.83 5.67 -10.15
C GLU A 90 9.90 4.29 -9.51
N GLU A 91 9.01 4.03 -8.53
CA GLU A 91 8.93 2.73 -7.86
C GLU A 91 8.09 1.71 -8.64
N GLY A 92 7.55 2.10 -9.81
CA GLY A 92 6.74 1.22 -10.62
C GLY A 92 5.37 0.92 -10.04
N LEU A 93 4.86 1.77 -9.16
CA LEU A 93 3.57 1.58 -8.50
C LEU A 93 2.44 2.26 -9.27
N ARG A 94 1.29 1.60 -9.28
CA ARG A 94 0.12 2.02 -10.06
C ARG A 94 -0.64 3.13 -9.34
N LEU A 95 -0.79 4.28 -10.00
CA LEU A 95 -1.63 5.37 -9.52
C LEU A 95 -3.08 5.12 -9.95
N VAL A 96 -4.00 5.15 -9.00
CA VAL A 96 -5.41 4.83 -9.24
C VAL A 96 -6.29 6.02 -8.80
N HIS A 97 -7.29 6.34 -9.63
CA HIS A 97 -8.15 7.50 -9.40
C HIS A 97 -9.59 7.23 -9.85
N ASP A 98 -10.09 6.03 -9.63
CA ASP A 98 -11.38 5.57 -10.15
C ASP A 98 -12.59 5.92 -9.25
N ALA A 99 -12.38 6.62 -8.13
CA ALA A 99 -13.44 7.09 -7.25
C ALA A 99 -13.16 8.55 -6.84
N SER A 100 -13.58 9.51 -7.67
CA SER A 100 -13.37 10.95 -7.45
C SER A 100 -11.91 11.30 -7.17
N GLY A 101 -10.99 10.68 -7.92
CA GLY A 101 -9.55 10.87 -7.76
C GLY A 101 -8.89 9.93 -6.76
N HIS A 102 -9.66 9.16 -6.02
CA HIS A 102 -9.21 8.19 -5.01
C HIS A 102 -9.39 6.75 -5.49
N VAL A 103 -9.00 5.79 -4.66
CA VAL A 103 -9.17 4.36 -4.97
C VAL A 103 -10.56 3.91 -4.55
N SER A 104 -11.29 3.25 -5.46
CA SER A 104 -12.61 2.70 -5.14
C SER A 104 -12.48 1.42 -4.31
N LEU A 105 -13.35 1.28 -3.30
CA LEU A 105 -13.47 0.06 -2.51
C LEU A 105 -14.15 -1.08 -3.28
N MET A 106 -15.11 -0.73 -4.13
CA MET A 106 -16.00 -1.74 -4.73
C MET A 106 -15.29 -2.82 -5.54
N PRO A 107 -14.28 -2.51 -6.35
CA PRO A 107 -13.58 -3.58 -7.07
C PRO A 107 -13.00 -4.66 -6.16
N TYR A 108 -12.51 -4.27 -4.97
CA TYR A 108 -11.97 -5.23 -4.01
C TYR A 108 -13.07 -6.03 -3.34
N ILE A 109 -14.17 -5.38 -2.95
CA ILE A 109 -15.31 -6.06 -2.34
C ILE A 109 -15.92 -7.06 -3.33
N GLU A 110 -16.14 -6.64 -4.56
CA GLU A 110 -16.70 -7.49 -5.61
C GLU A 110 -15.80 -8.68 -5.93
N ALA A 111 -14.49 -8.50 -5.81
CA ALA A 111 -13.52 -9.58 -6.01
C ALA A 111 -13.38 -10.52 -4.79
N GLY A 112 -14.13 -10.27 -3.71
CA GLY A 112 -14.16 -11.13 -2.53
C GLY A 112 -13.12 -10.81 -1.47
N PHE A 113 -12.49 -9.63 -1.53
CA PHE A 113 -11.52 -9.23 -0.51
C PHE A 113 -12.21 -8.72 0.76
N ARG A 114 -11.68 -9.13 1.91
CA ARG A 114 -11.99 -8.49 3.18
C ARG A 114 -11.22 -7.17 3.23
N ILE A 115 -11.85 -6.12 3.70
CA ILE A 115 -11.23 -4.78 3.77
C ILE A 115 -10.73 -4.55 5.19
N VAL A 116 -9.45 -4.21 5.29
CA VAL A 116 -8.82 -3.80 6.55
C VAL A 116 -8.27 -2.39 6.35
N THR A 117 -8.47 -1.51 7.31
CA THR A 117 -7.95 -0.15 7.26
C THR A 117 -6.97 0.09 8.41
N LEU A 118 -5.86 0.73 8.10
CA LEU A 118 -4.81 1.11 9.05
C LEU A 118 -4.39 2.61 8.83
#